data_941c64e1956fd341adf40ea8b29f7800
#
_entry.id   941c64e1956fd341adf40ea8b29f7800
#
_cell.length_a   1.000
_cell.length_b   1.000
_cell.length_c   1.000
_cell.angle_alpha   90.00
_cell.angle_beta   90.00
_cell.angle_gamma   90.00
#
_symmetry.space_group_name_H-M   'P 1'
#
loop_
_entity.id
_entity.type
_entity.pdbx_description
1 polymer ?
#
loop_
_entity_poly.entity_id
_entity_poly.type
_entity_poly.pdbx_seq_one_letter_code
_entity_poly.pdbx_strand_id
1 'polypeptide(L)'
;MKKEHLEILAKIIGGVESGGQVYGGQNYAAYAGKAANSANEKTCTLGWAQNYGNEGRRLCKMILAADAAAFRKADTAGIEKKLSADWEATGWNPSAAEKKALIAIITTEAGKKCQDELFAELMNTYIKSAEAYGVTDIKAQMMWCEIEHLGGLRPVKRIFSRATKPYTPDTIFASLLLDQKDTSNNNQVGDKKFQSRHECCVRWIKQYVTDETKDSGKEEKKMYSRQAVVDLVESWVGKKEADGSYKSIIDIYNSFTGALPRNTKMEYGWAWCACTWSALAVALKYTPIMPIEISCYYLIERAKAMGVWEENDAHVPKLGEGVLYDWEDTGIGDDTGNPEHVGTVTYVNQASGYFVVTEGNF
;
A
#
# COMPACT_ATOMS: atom_id res chain seq x y z
N MET A 1 -16.61 7.13 -9.13
CA MET A 1 -15.83 6.97 -7.85
C MET A 1 -15.48 8.35 -7.30
N LYS A 2 -15.48 8.57 -5.97
CA LYS A 2 -15.06 9.83 -5.36
C LYS A 2 -13.55 10.01 -5.48
N LYS A 3 -13.05 11.26 -5.37
CA LYS A 3 -11.62 11.59 -5.48
C LYS A 3 -10.79 10.83 -4.42
N GLU A 4 -11.25 10.78 -3.18
CA GLU A 4 -10.58 10.06 -2.09
C GLU A 4 -10.38 8.56 -2.40
N HIS A 5 -11.38 7.93 -3.03
CA HIS A 5 -11.29 6.53 -3.43
C HIS A 5 -10.29 6.30 -4.57
N LEU A 6 -10.15 7.28 -5.50
CA LEU A 6 -9.11 7.24 -6.53
C LEU A 6 -7.70 7.39 -5.94
N GLU A 7 -7.54 8.21 -4.90
CA GLU A 7 -6.27 8.36 -4.18
C GLU A 7 -5.89 7.07 -3.44
N ILE A 8 -6.87 6.41 -2.80
CA ILE A 8 -6.65 5.09 -2.18
C ILE A 8 -6.27 4.06 -3.25
N LEU A 9 -7.00 4.01 -4.36
CA LEU A 9 -6.72 3.07 -5.45
C LEU A 9 -5.34 3.30 -6.08
N ALA A 10 -4.91 4.56 -6.21
CA ALA A 10 -3.56 4.91 -6.68
C ALA A 10 -2.47 4.38 -5.73
N LYS A 11 -2.67 4.49 -4.42
CA LYS A 11 -1.75 3.94 -3.41
C LYS A 11 -1.71 2.42 -3.43
N ILE A 12 -2.85 1.76 -3.66
CA ILE A 12 -2.95 0.30 -3.78
C ILE A 12 -2.21 -0.18 -5.02
N ILE A 13 -2.58 0.32 -6.20
CA ILE A 13 -2.00 -0.14 -7.47
C ILE A 13 -0.53 0.26 -7.56
N GLY A 14 -0.16 1.47 -7.18
CA GLY A 14 1.24 1.89 -7.14
C GLY A 14 2.10 1.03 -6.21
N GLY A 15 1.55 0.65 -5.06
CA GLY A 15 2.21 -0.25 -4.12
C GLY A 15 2.52 -1.63 -4.71
N VAL A 16 1.60 -2.21 -5.48
CA VAL A 16 1.81 -3.55 -6.07
C VAL A 16 2.52 -3.52 -7.42
N GLU A 17 2.48 -2.42 -8.17
CA GLU A 17 3.13 -2.29 -9.47
C GLU A 17 4.61 -1.91 -9.37
N SER A 18 4.95 -0.97 -8.51
CA SER A 18 6.30 -0.41 -8.47
C SER A 18 6.82 -0.16 -7.06
N GLY A 19 5.99 -0.31 -6.05
CA GLY A 19 6.27 0.01 -4.66
C GLY A 19 6.76 -1.16 -3.80
N GLY A 20 7.08 -2.31 -4.38
CA GLY A 20 7.56 -3.48 -3.62
C GLY A 20 6.54 -4.06 -2.65
N GLN A 21 5.24 -3.96 -2.97
CA GLN A 21 4.11 -4.37 -2.13
C GLN A 21 3.96 -3.55 -0.84
N VAL A 22 4.34 -2.27 -0.90
CA VAL A 22 4.13 -1.30 0.19
C VAL A 22 3.00 -0.34 -0.21
N TYR A 23 2.01 -0.17 0.65
CA TYR A 23 0.90 0.77 0.42
C TYR A 23 1.42 2.20 0.25
N GLY A 24 1.05 2.83 -0.87
CA GLY A 24 1.53 4.17 -1.22
C GLY A 24 2.98 4.23 -1.71
N GLY A 25 3.64 3.07 -1.90
CA GLY A 25 5.02 2.99 -2.36
C GLY A 25 5.19 3.25 -3.86
N GLN A 26 4.53 4.28 -4.41
CA GLN A 26 4.60 4.63 -5.83
C GLN A 26 6.03 5.05 -6.22
N ASN A 27 6.62 4.34 -7.16
CA ASN A 27 7.94 4.67 -7.70
C ASN A 27 7.81 5.45 -9.01
N TYR A 28 7.81 6.78 -8.94
CA TYR A 28 7.72 7.66 -10.12
C TYR A 28 8.88 7.49 -11.12
N ALA A 29 10.00 6.93 -10.69
CA ALA A 29 11.15 6.63 -11.55
C ALA A 29 11.11 5.21 -12.15
N ALA A 30 10.03 4.45 -11.93
CA ALA A 30 9.94 3.09 -12.42
C ALA A 30 10.10 3.01 -13.94
N TYR A 31 10.93 2.08 -14.37
CA TYR A 31 11.20 1.80 -15.77
C TYR A 31 11.42 0.30 -15.96
N ALA A 32 10.69 -0.29 -16.87
CA ALA A 32 10.96 -1.64 -17.34
C ALA A 32 11.27 -1.60 -18.85
N GLY A 33 12.35 -2.24 -19.26
CA GLY A 33 12.66 -2.46 -20.69
C GLY A 33 11.78 -3.58 -21.25
N LYS A 34 11.85 -3.78 -22.57
CA LYS A 34 11.22 -4.92 -23.22
C LYS A 34 11.64 -6.22 -22.55
N ALA A 35 10.69 -7.02 -22.10
CA ALA A 35 10.97 -8.33 -21.53
C ALA A 35 11.50 -9.28 -22.62
N ALA A 36 12.66 -9.87 -22.37
CA ALA A 36 13.35 -10.71 -23.35
C ALA A 36 12.56 -11.99 -23.75
N ASN A 37 11.67 -12.45 -22.87
CA ASN A 37 10.87 -13.66 -23.01
C ASN A 37 9.37 -13.40 -23.21
N SER A 38 8.96 -12.16 -23.48
CA SER A 38 7.58 -11.82 -23.82
C SER A 38 7.43 -11.62 -25.33
N ALA A 39 6.59 -12.44 -25.97
CA ALA A 39 6.22 -12.25 -27.37
C ALA A 39 5.33 -11.01 -27.59
N ASN A 40 4.67 -10.54 -26.54
CA ASN A 40 3.67 -9.46 -26.59
C ASN A 40 4.28 -8.09 -26.30
N GLU A 41 5.31 -8.01 -25.47
CA GLU A 41 5.97 -6.74 -25.16
C GLU A 41 6.98 -6.37 -26.25
N LYS A 42 6.77 -5.20 -26.85
CA LYS A 42 7.59 -4.71 -27.98
C LYS A 42 8.49 -3.54 -27.62
N THR A 43 8.23 -2.89 -26.50
CA THR A 43 8.91 -1.66 -26.08
C THR A 43 8.98 -1.56 -24.55
N CYS A 44 9.25 -0.38 -24.01
CA CYS A 44 9.40 -0.13 -22.59
C CYS A 44 8.10 0.24 -21.88
N THR A 45 8.16 0.21 -20.55
CA THR A 45 7.11 0.62 -19.61
C THR A 45 7.64 1.72 -18.71
N LEU A 46 6.83 2.75 -18.43
CA LEU A 46 7.22 3.97 -17.72
C LEU A 46 6.32 4.26 -16.52
N GLY A 47 6.95 4.75 -15.44
CA GLY A 47 6.28 5.32 -14.29
C GLY A 47 5.68 4.29 -13.35
N TRP A 48 5.16 4.80 -12.24
CA TRP A 48 4.69 3.98 -11.14
C TRP A 48 3.48 3.08 -11.49
N ALA A 49 2.63 3.53 -12.40
CA ALA A 49 1.46 2.77 -12.88
C ALA A 49 1.78 1.85 -14.07
N GLN A 50 3.07 1.66 -14.41
CA GLN A 50 3.52 0.78 -15.48
C GLN A 50 2.87 1.09 -16.85
N ASN A 51 2.96 2.36 -17.28
CA ASN A 51 2.44 2.80 -18.57
C ASN A 51 3.25 2.17 -19.72
N TYR A 52 2.69 1.15 -20.36
CA TYR A 52 3.35 0.40 -21.43
C TYR A 52 3.25 1.11 -22.78
N GLY A 53 4.32 1.08 -23.56
CA GLY A 53 4.33 1.41 -24.97
C GLY A 53 3.74 2.78 -25.31
N ASN A 54 2.65 2.78 -26.04
CA ASN A 54 1.98 4.00 -26.46
C ASN A 54 1.37 4.82 -25.32
N GLU A 55 1.01 4.19 -24.18
CA GLU A 55 0.62 4.96 -22.98
C GLU A 55 1.83 5.65 -22.34
N GLY A 56 3.02 5.03 -22.35
CA GLY A 56 4.25 5.70 -21.94
C GLY A 56 4.60 6.88 -22.85
N ARG A 57 4.39 6.72 -24.18
CA ARG A 57 4.50 7.83 -25.14
C ARG A 57 3.49 8.95 -24.87
N ARG A 58 2.24 8.59 -24.57
CA ARG A 58 1.18 9.52 -24.19
C ARG A 58 1.57 10.33 -22.95
N LEU A 59 2.08 9.65 -21.91
CA LEU A 59 2.62 10.28 -20.72
C LEU A 59 3.69 11.32 -21.07
N CYS A 60 4.66 10.97 -21.90
CA CYS A 60 5.71 11.91 -22.32
C CYS A 60 5.13 13.12 -23.09
N LYS A 61 4.11 12.94 -23.93
CA LYS A 61 3.41 14.05 -24.60
C LYS A 61 2.68 14.96 -23.61
N MET A 62 2.02 14.40 -22.60
CA MET A 62 1.39 15.16 -21.52
C MET A 62 2.42 16.00 -20.76
N ILE A 63 3.57 15.43 -20.42
CA ILE A 63 4.65 16.13 -19.72
C ILE A 63 5.19 17.28 -20.57
N LEU A 64 5.43 17.03 -21.87
CA LEU A 64 5.89 18.06 -22.82
C LEU A 64 4.89 19.22 -22.94
N ALA A 65 3.60 18.90 -22.95
CA ALA A 65 2.53 19.92 -22.99
C ALA A 65 2.41 20.70 -21.67
N ALA A 66 2.61 20.04 -20.53
CA ALA A 66 2.51 20.64 -19.21
C ALA A 66 3.69 21.55 -18.86
N ASP A 67 4.93 21.13 -19.22
CA ASP A 67 6.16 21.90 -18.99
C ASP A 67 7.23 21.54 -20.03
N ALA A 68 7.17 22.20 -21.17
CA ALA A 68 8.12 21.98 -22.27
C ALA A 68 9.56 22.35 -21.91
N ALA A 69 9.77 23.31 -21.00
CA ALA A 69 11.10 23.74 -20.59
C ALA A 69 11.76 22.67 -19.71
N ALA A 70 11.06 22.17 -18.69
CA ALA A 70 11.54 21.09 -17.85
C ALA A 70 11.75 19.78 -18.65
N PHE A 71 10.80 19.47 -19.58
CA PHE A 71 10.94 18.31 -20.46
C PHE A 71 12.24 18.36 -21.26
N ARG A 72 12.47 19.46 -22.02
CA ARG A 72 13.66 19.62 -22.87
C ARG A 72 14.97 19.66 -22.09
N LYS A 73 14.95 20.22 -20.87
CA LYS A 73 16.10 20.18 -19.96
C LYS A 73 16.45 18.75 -19.54
N ALA A 74 15.43 17.89 -19.31
CA ALA A 74 15.61 16.49 -18.93
C ALA A 74 15.92 15.58 -20.13
N ASP A 75 15.48 15.94 -21.35
CA ASP A 75 15.64 15.19 -22.59
C ASP A 75 17.06 15.32 -23.16
N THR A 76 18.00 14.61 -22.57
CA THR A 76 19.41 14.57 -23.02
C THR A 76 19.65 13.60 -24.18
N ALA A 77 18.63 12.92 -24.68
CA ALA A 77 18.79 11.86 -25.69
C ALA A 77 17.81 11.98 -26.89
N GLY A 78 17.05 13.07 -26.98
CA GLY A 78 16.15 13.34 -28.11
C GLY A 78 14.85 12.55 -28.06
N ILE A 79 14.30 12.32 -26.89
CA ILE A 79 13.01 11.64 -26.67
C ILE A 79 11.86 12.40 -27.35
N GLU A 80 11.89 13.74 -27.37
CA GLU A 80 10.88 14.57 -28.03
C GLU A 80 10.69 14.14 -29.49
N LYS A 81 11.76 13.79 -30.20
CA LYS A 81 11.71 13.33 -31.60
C LYS A 81 11.05 11.94 -31.74
N LYS A 82 11.06 11.13 -30.70
CA LYS A 82 10.43 9.80 -30.70
C LYS A 82 8.92 9.85 -30.45
N LEU A 83 8.38 10.99 -29.99
CA LEU A 83 6.97 11.12 -29.67
C LEU A 83 6.03 11.10 -30.89
N SER A 84 6.55 11.35 -32.08
CA SER A 84 5.77 11.26 -33.34
C SER A 84 5.54 9.83 -33.80
N ALA A 85 6.44 8.91 -33.47
CA ALA A 85 6.37 7.50 -33.89
C ALA A 85 5.48 6.67 -32.95
N ASP A 86 4.86 5.62 -33.46
CA ASP A 86 4.19 4.60 -32.65
C ASP A 86 5.26 3.67 -32.04
N TRP A 87 5.39 3.69 -30.72
CA TRP A 87 6.44 2.93 -30.03
C TRP A 87 6.26 1.43 -30.11
N GLU A 88 5.01 0.95 -30.10
CA GLU A 88 4.71 -0.47 -30.18
C GLU A 88 4.85 -0.99 -31.62
N ALA A 89 4.32 -0.24 -32.61
CA ALA A 89 4.41 -0.63 -34.01
C ALA A 89 5.86 -0.65 -34.52
N THR A 90 6.69 0.30 -34.06
CA THR A 90 8.11 0.36 -34.41
C THR A 90 8.98 -0.60 -33.60
N GLY A 91 8.47 -1.12 -32.48
CA GLY A 91 9.25 -1.95 -31.56
C GLY A 91 10.43 -1.19 -30.96
N TRP A 92 10.26 0.13 -30.73
CA TRP A 92 11.35 0.95 -30.20
C TRP A 92 11.84 0.46 -28.84
N ASN A 93 13.10 0.12 -28.78
CA ASN A 93 13.78 -0.33 -27.57
C ASN A 93 14.79 0.76 -27.15
N PRO A 94 14.50 1.54 -26.07
CA PRO A 94 15.36 2.62 -25.65
C PRO A 94 16.79 2.18 -25.30
N SER A 95 17.78 2.87 -25.83
CA SER A 95 19.17 2.74 -25.43
C SER A 95 19.38 3.17 -23.98
N ALA A 96 20.54 2.90 -23.40
CA ALA A 96 20.88 3.30 -22.05
C ALA A 96 20.78 4.83 -21.84
N ALA A 97 21.14 5.64 -22.83
CA ALA A 97 21.03 7.10 -22.79
C ALA A 97 19.53 7.52 -22.85
N GLU A 98 18.75 6.94 -23.74
CA GLU A 98 17.31 7.21 -23.85
C GLU A 98 16.55 6.78 -22.58
N LYS A 99 16.89 5.62 -21.98
CA LYS A 99 16.35 5.19 -20.68
C LYS A 99 16.61 6.24 -19.60
N LYS A 100 17.85 6.74 -19.50
CA LYS A 100 18.22 7.77 -18.53
C LYS A 100 17.42 9.06 -18.72
N ALA A 101 17.25 9.49 -19.97
CA ALA A 101 16.46 10.65 -20.32
C ALA A 101 14.98 10.46 -19.99
N LEU A 102 14.39 9.29 -20.33
CA LEU A 102 13.00 8.95 -19.99
C LEU A 102 12.76 9.01 -18.48
N ILE A 103 13.65 8.42 -17.67
CA ILE A 103 13.54 8.48 -16.19
C ILE A 103 13.62 9.94 -15.71
N ALA A 104 14.56 10.73 -16.26
CA ALA A 104 14.67 12.13 -15.89
C ALA A 104 13.41 12.94 -16.24
N ILE A 105 12.80 12.70 -17.40
CA ILE A 105 11.56 13.34 -17.84
C ILE A 105 10.39 13.02 -16.91
N ILE A 106 10.15 11.72 -16.64
CA ILE A 106 8.99 11.29 -15.86
C ILE A 106 9.12 11.63 -14.37
N THR A 107 10.32 11.96 -13.88
CA THR A 107 10.57 12.36 -12.48
C THR A 107 10.59 13.88 -12.26
N THR A 108 10.39 14.69 -13.31
CA THR A 108 10.12 16.12 -13.14
C THR A 108 8.81 16.32 -12.36
N GLU A 109 8.59 17.50 -11.77
CA GLU A 109 7.33 17.80 -11.07
C GLU A 109 6.11 17.66 -12.01
N ALA A 110 6.22 18.16 -13.26
CA ALA A 110 5.22 17.93 -14.29
C ALA A 110 5.05 16.44 -14.61
N GLY A 111 6.17 15.68 -14.62
CA GLY A 111 6.17 14.24 -14.88
C GLY A 111 5.42 13.45 -13.83
N LYS A 112 5.64 13.72 -12.56
CA LYS A 112 4.91 13.07 -11.45
C LYS A 112 3.41 13.37 -11.54
N LYS A 113 3.06 14.64 -11.71
CA LYS A 113 1.66 15.07 -11.84
C LYS A 113 0.95 14.41 -13.03
N CYS A 114 1.60 14.36 -14.20
CA CYS A 114 1.03 13.71 -15.38
C CYS A 114 0.86 12.18 -15.20
N GLN A 115 1.73 11.51 -14.45
CA GLN A 115 1.54 10.10 -14.10
C GLN A 115 0.26 9.89 -13.28
N ASP A 116 0.01 10.75 -12.29
CA ASP A 116 -1.19 10.67 -11.45
C ASP A 116 -2.47 10.99 -12.23
N GLU A 117 -2.42 12.00 -13.12
CA GLU A 117 -3.52 12.36 -14.01
C GLU A 117 -3.86 11.24 -14.99
N LEU A 118 -2.85 10.67 -15.65
CA LEU A 118 -3.04 9.56 -16.60
C LEU A 118 -3.62 8.32 -15.91
N PHE A 119 -3.15 8.01 -14.71
CA PHE A 119 -3.71 6.93 -13.90
C PHE A 119 -5.19 7.18 -13.57
N ALA A 120 -5.54 8.39 -13.13
CA ALA A 120 -6.93 8.73 -12.80
C ALA A 120 -7.86 8.60 -14.02
N GLU A 121 -7.43 9.01 -15.21
CA GLU A 121 -8.18 8.82 -16.45
C GLU A 121 -8.41 7.34 -16.75
N LEU A 122 -7.38 6.51 -16.62
CA LEU A 122 -7.43 5.07 -16.87
C LEU A 122 -8.39 4.39 -15.88
N MET A 123 -8.28 4.70 -14.59
CA MET A 123 -9.16 4.13 -13.57
C MET A 123 -10.62 4.53 -13.79
N ASN A 124 -10.90 5.76 -14.21
CA ASN A 124 -12.27 6.16 -14.57
C ASN A 124 -12.83 5.33 -15.74
N THR A 125 -11.99 4.87 -16.67
CA THR A 125 -12.42 3.97 -17.74
C THR A 125 -12.75 2.58 -17.21
N TYR A 126 -11.93 2.05 -16.31
CA TYR A 126 -12.16 0.74 -15.67
C TYR A 126 -13.40 0.74 -14.77
N ILE A 127 -13.63 1.83 -14.04
CA ILE A 127 -14.85 2.00 -13.23
C ILE A 127 -16.10 1.95 -14.12
N LYS A 128 -16.09 2.65 -15.26
CA LYS A 128 -17.22 2.59 -16.21
C LYS A 128 -17.44 1.18 -16.74
N SER A 129 -16.36 0.41 -16.98
CA SER A 129 -16.48 -0.98 -17.41
C SER A 129 -17.06 -1.89 -16.29
N ALA A 130 -16.69 -1.64 -15.04
CA ALA A 130 -17.26 -2.32 -13.87
C ALA A 130 -18.75 -2.01 -13.70
N GLU A 131 -19.14 -0.74 -13.78
CA GLU A 131 -20.53 -0.29 -13.71
C GLU A 131 -21.38 -0.90 -14.83
N ALA A 132 -20.87 -0.93 -16.05
CA ALA A 132 -21.53 -1.59 -17.18
C ALA A 132 -21.68 -3.11 -17.00
N TYR A 133 -20.84 -3.73 -16.20
CA TYR A 133 -20.94 -5.14 -15.81
C TYR A 133 -21.92 -5.36 -14.65
N GLY A 134 -22.38 -4.29 -14.00
CA GLY A 134 -23.27 -4.33 -12.84
C GLY A 134 -22.56 -4.39 -11.49
N VAL A 135 -21.30 -3.99 -11.42
CA VAL A 135 -20.52 -3.87 -10.18
C VAL A 135 -20.71 -2.46 -9.64
N THR A 136 -21.47 -2.32 -8.55
CA THR A 136 -21.80 -1.01 -7.94
C THR A 136 -21.13 -0.80 -6.59
N ASP A 137 -20.73 -1.85 -5.90
CA ASP A 137 -19.98 -1.77 -4.64
C ASP A 137 -18.58 -1.20 -4.88
N ILE A 138 -18.15 -0.24 -4.07
CA ILE A 138 -16.91 0.48 -4.26
C ILE A 138 -15.68 -0.42 -4.09
N LYS A 139 -15.69 -1.34 -3.11
CA LYS A 139 -14.58 -2.28 -2.87
C LYS A 139 -14.46 -3.27 -4.01
N ALA A 140 -15.61 -3.74 -4.54
CA ALA A 140 -15.64 -4.59 -5.72
C ALA A 140 -15.17 -3.86 -6.99
N GLN A 141 -15.51 -2.58 -7.16
CA GLN A 141 -15.00 -1.74 -8.26
C GLN A 141 -13.48 -1.58 -8.18
N MET A 142 -12.90 -1.41 -6.98
CA MET A 142 -11.45 -1.34 -6.82
C MET A 142 -10.76 -2.66 -7.17
N MET A 143 -11.33 -3.81 -6.78
CA MET A 143 -10.84 -5.12 -7.22
C MET A 143 -10.96 -5.29 -8.74
N TRP A 144 -12.04 -4.79 -9.33
CA TRP A 144 -12.18 -4.77 -10.80
C TRP A 144 -11.06 -3.98 -11.44
N CYS A 145 -10.79 -2.76 -10.99
CA CYS A 145 -9.74 -1.89 -11.52
C CYS A 145 -8.35 -2.55 -11.43
N GLU A 146 -8.05 -3.17 -10.30
CA GLU A 146 -6.76 -3.87 -10.09
C GLU A 146 -6.61 -5.04 -11.07
N ILE A 147 -7.63 -5.88 -11.21
CA ILE A 147 -7.59 -7.04 -12.10
C ILE A 147 -7.58 -6.63 -13.57
N GLU A 148 -8.37 -5.60 -13.95
CA GLU A 148 -8.38 -5.07 -15.31
C GLU A 148 -7.05 -4.42 -15.67
N HIS A 149 -6.40 -3.74 -14.72
CA HIS A 149 -5.06 -3.17 -14.90
C HIS A 149 -4.00 -4.25 -15.15
N LEU A 150 -4.06 -5.37 -14.42
CA LEU A 150 -3.14 -6.49 -14.58
C LEU A 150 -3.35 -7.26 -15.90
N GLY A 151 -4.58 -7.56 -16.28
CA GLY A 151 -4.87 -8.52 -17.32
C GLY A 151 -5.84 -8.07 -18.40
N GLY A 152 -6.46 -6.90 -18.24
CA GLY A 152 -7.44 -6.36 -19.18
C GLY A 152 -8.87 -6.89 -18.96
N LEU A 153 -9.78 -6.45 -19.85
CA LEU A 153 -11.22 -6.62 -19.67
C LEU A 153 -11.69 -8.09 -19.73
N ARG A 154 -11.06 -8.94 -20.55
CA ARG A 154 -11.48 -10.35 -20.65
C ARG A 154 -11.22 -11.14 -19.37
N PRO A 155 -10.02 -11.12 -18.79
CA PRO A 155 -9.75 -11.76 -17.53
C PRO A 155 -10.63 -11.24 -16.39
N VAL A 156 -10.81 -9.92 -16.22
CA VAL A 156 -11.63 -9.41 -15.12
C VAL A 156 -13.06 -9.88 -15.21
N LYS A 157 -13.68 -9.88 -16.40
CA LYS A 157 -15.03 -10.44 -16.61
C LYS A 157 -15.09 -11.92 -16.25
N ARG A 158 -14.08 -12.72 -16.61
CA ARG A 158 -13.99 -14.14 -16.25
C ARG A 158 -13.95 -14.33 -14.73
N ILE A 159 -13.15 -13.54 -14.01
CA ILE A 159 -13.07 -13.61 -12.56
C ILE A 159 -14.42 -13.26 -11.93
N PHE A 160 -15.04 -12.16 -12.32
CA PHE A 160 -16.31 -11.71 -11.76
C PHE A 160 -17.48 -12.64 -12.13
N SER A 161 -17.46 -13.32 -13.28
CA SER A 161 -18.48 -14.31 -13.63
C SER A 161 -18.44 -15.57 -12.74
N ARG A 162 -17.29 -15.88 -12.14
CA ARG A 162 -17.09 -17.02 -11.22
C ARG A 162 -17.27 -16.63 -9.75
N ALA A 163 -17.15 -15.35 -9.42
CA ALA A 163 -17.25 -14.88 -8.06
C ALA A 163 -18.68 -14.96 -7.53
N THR A 164 -18.82 -15.40 -6.29
CA THR A 164 -20.12 -15.47 -5.60
C THR A 164 -20.61 -14.05 -5.26
N LYS A 165 -21.89 -13.79 -5.49
CA LYS A 165 -22.53 -12.53 -5.07
C LYS A 165 -22.98 -12.62 -3.59
N PRO A 166 -22.98 -11.51 -2.83
CA PRO A 166 -22.53 -10.18 -3.27
C PRO A 166 -21.03 -10.15 -3.55
N TYR A 167 -20.61 -9.31 -4.50
CA TYR A 167 -19.20 -9.13 -4.80
C TYR A 167 -18.49 -8.41 -3.64
N THR A 168 -17.58 -9.11 -3.00
CA THR A 168 -16.70 -8.58 -1.96
C THR A 168 -15.25 -8.86 -2.33
N PRO A 169 -14.27 -8.17 -1.76
CA PRO A 169 -12.86 -8.52 -1.98
C PRO A 169 -12.57 -10.02 -1.75
N ASP A 170 -13.18 -10.64 -0.74
CA ASP A 170 -12.97 -12.07 -0.43
C ASP A 170 -13.59 -13.00 -1.49
N THR A 171 -14.83 -12.74 -1.94
CA THR A 171 -15.46 -13.58 -2.97
C THR A 171 -14.78 -13.46 -4.32
N ILE A 172 -14.24 -12.27 -4.64
CA ILE A 172 -13.45 -12.03 -5.84
C ILE A 172 -12.10 -12.73 -5.72
N PHE A 173 -11.43 -12.65 -4.58
CA PHE A 173 -10.17 -13.35 -4.33
C PHE A 173 -10.31 -14.88 -4.42
N ALA A 174 -11.40 -15.44 -3.86
CA ALA A 174 -11.70 -16.86 -4.03
C ALA A 174 -11.81 -17.25 -5.50
N SER A 175 -12.42 -16.40 -6.35
CA SER A 175 -12.48 -16.61 -7.79
C SER A 175 -11.11 -16.51 -8.48
N LEU A 176 -10.21 -15.64 -8.02
CA LEU A 176 -8.81 -15.61 -8.50
C LEU A 176 -8.08 -16.92 -8.20
N LEU A 177 -8.29 -17.51 -7.01
CA LEU A 177 -7.73 -18.81 -6.67
C LEU A 177 -8.29 -19.96 -7.53
N LEU A 178 -9.54 -19.86 -8.01
CA LEU A 178 -10.10 -20.79 -9.00
C LEU A 178 -9.45 -20.59 -10.38
N ASP A 179 -9.19 -19.35 -10.78
CA ASP A 179 -8.51 -19.04 -12.04
C ASP A 179 -7.08 -19.61 -12.08
N GLN A 180 -6.40 -19.65 -10.93
CA GLN A 180 -5.08 -20.28 -10.78
C GLN A 180 -5.08 -21.75 -11.18
N LYS A 181 -6.16 -22.46 -10.89
CA LYS A 181 -6.31 -23.89 -11.17
C LYS A 181 -6.78 -24.19 -12.60
N ASP A 182 -7.24 -23.18 -13.31
CA ASP A 182 -7.80 -23.32 -14.67
C ASP A 182 -6.69 -23.14 -15.72
N THR A 183 -6.07 -24.25 -16.12
CA THR A 183 -4.99 -24.28 -17.12
C THR A 183 -5.46 -24.08 -18.56
N SER A 184 -6.79 -24.00 -18.80
CA SER A 184 -7.34 -23.79 -20.13
C SER A 184 -7.19 -22.35 -20.65
N ASN A 185 -6.85 -21.39 -19.77
CA ASN A 185 -6.70 -19.98 -20.10
C ASN A 185 -5.23 -19.55 -20.18
N ASN A 186 -4.84 -18.94 -21.29
CA ASN A 186 -3.47 -18.46 -21.52
C ASN A 186 -3.13 -17.17 -20.74
N ASN A 187 -4.10 -16.48 -20.18
CA ASN A 187 -3.92 -15.25 -19.39
C ASN A 187 -4.59 -15.42 -18.02
N GLN A 188 -3.95 -16.18 -17.15
CA GLN A 188 -4.40 -16.44 -15.80
C GLN A 188 -3.97 -15.28 -14.89
N VAL A 189 -4.85 -14.31 -14.66
CA VAL A 189 -4.61 -13.23 -13.71
C VAL A 189 -4.56 -13.73 -12.26
N GLY A 190 -5.16 -14.90 -11.96
CA GLY A 190 -5.05 -15.60 -10.68
C GLY A 190 -3.78 -16.46 -10.53
N ASP A 191 -2.84 -16.45 -11.47
CA ASP A 191 -1.59 -17.24 -11.40
C ASP A 191 -0.89 -17.01 -10.05
N LYS A 192 -0.28 -18.07 -9.50
CA LYS A 192 0.43 -18.06 -8.22
C LYS A 192 1.45 -16.93 -8.09
N LYS A 193 2.10 -16.56 -9.19
CA LYS A 193 3.04 -15.43 -9.22
C LYS A 193 2.41 -14.07 -8.90
N PHE A 194 1.08 -13.93 -9.04
CA PHE A 194 0.33 -12.73 -8.72
C PHE A 194 -0.42 -12.83 -7.38
N GLN A 195 -0.37 -13.97 -6.69
CA GLN A 195 -1.16 -14.20 -5.47
C GLN A 195 -0.87 -13.16 -4.40
N SER A 196 0.40 -12.91 -4.09
CA SER A 196 0.79 -11.91 -3.07
C SER A 196 0.34 -10.49 -3.44
N ARG A 197 0.32 -10.15 -4.73
CA ARG A 197 -0.23 -8.89 -5.24
C ARG A 197 -1.72 -8.76 -4.88
N HIS A 198 -2.51 -9.78 -5.20
CA HIS A 198 -3.95 -9.77 -4.92
C HIS A 198 -4.26 -9.78 -3.43
N GLU A 199 -3.47 -10.50 -2.62
CA GLU A 199 -3.56 -10.49 -1.16
C GLU A 199 -3.34 -9.08 -0.60
N CYS A 200 -2.32 -8.36 -1.09
CA CYS A 200 -2.11 -6.96 -0.73
C CYS A 200 -3.29 -6.08 -1.11
N CYS A 201 -3.82 -6.22 -2.34
CA CYS A 201 -4.96 -5.43 -2.80
C CYS A 201 -6.21 -5.68 -1.97
N VAL A 202 -6.56 -6.95 -1.71
CA VAL A 202 -7.70 -7.32 -0.84
C VAL A 202 -7.53 -6.71 0.55
N ARG A 203 -6.36 -6.88 1.15
CA ARG A 203 -6.03 -6.33 2.47
C ARG A 203 -6.24 -4.83 2.49
N TRP A 204 -5.60 -4.09 1.57
CA TRP A 204 -5.66 -2.63 1.56
C TRP A 204 -7.04 -2.08 1.20
N ILE A 205 -7.78 -2.72 0.28
CA ILE A 205 -9.16 -2.33 0.00
C ILE A 205 -10.05 -2.47 1.24
N LYS A 206 -9.93 -3.59 1.95
CA LYS A 206 -10.69 -3.80 3.21
C LYS A 206 -10.29 -2.82 4.31
N GLN A 207 -9.03 -2.45 4.33
CA GLN A 207 -8.43 -1.58 5.33
C GLN A 207 -8.76 -0.10 5.09
N TYR A 208 -8.65 0.39 3.86
CA TYR A 208 -8.72 1.81 3.57
C TYR A 208 -10.05 2.28 2.98
N VAL A 209 -10.92 1.36 2.53
CA VAL A 209 -12.24 1.70 1.98
C VAL A 209 -13.32 1.40 3.00
N THR A 210 -13.80 2.43 3.66
CA THR A 210 -14.91 2.33 4.63
C THR A 210 -16.26 2.30 3.91
N ASP A 211 -17.22 1.52 4.42
CA ASP A 211 -18.59 1.51 3.92
C ASP A 211 -19.31 2.81 4.32
N GLU A 212 -19.73 3.60 3.36
CA GLU A 212 -20.43 4.88 3.57
C GLU A 212 -21.89 4.73 4.10
N THR A 213 -22.25 3.57 4.59
CA THR A 213 -23.56 3.39 5.21
C THR A 213 -23.52 3.67 6.69
N LYS A 214 -23.28 4.92 7.06
CA LYS A 214 -23.86 5.55 8.25
C LYS A 214 -23.54 7.05 8.32
N ASP A 215 -24.61 7.80 8.01
CA ASP A 215 -25.02 8.98 8.72
C ASP A 215 -24.38 10.34 8.41
N SER A 216 -25.20 11.10 7.68
CA SER A 216 -25.21 12.57 7.67
C SER A 216 -25.62 13.11 9.04
N GLY A 217 -24.71 13.81 9.69
CA GLY A 217 -25.05 14.85 10.67
C GLY A 217 -24.95 14.46 12.13
N LYS A 218 -23.80 14.73 12.71
CA LYS A 218 -23.66 15.36 14.05
C LYS A 218 -22.19 15.68 14.31
N GLU A 219 -21.94 16.75 15.08
CA GLU A 219 -20.66 17.29 15.52
C GLU A 219 -19.61 16.21 15.84
N GLU A 220 -18.38 16.41 15.35
CA GLU A 220 -17.22 15.54 15.59
C GLU A 220 -16.93 15.35 17.08
N LYS A 221 -17.49 14.33 17.64
CA LYS A 221 -16.86 13.66 18.77
C LYS A 221 -15.61 13.00 18.20
N LYS A 222 -14.44 13.48 18.55
CA LYS A 222 -13.12 12.97 18.11
C LYS A 222 -13.04 11.47 18.40
N MET A 223 -13.42 10.64 17.42
CA MET A 223 -13.50 9.21 17.57
C MET A 223 -12.11 8.64 17.24
N TYR A 224 -11.48 8.00 18.19
CA TYR A 224 -10.22 7.30 18.01
C TYR A 224 -10.39 6.18 16.97
N SER A 225 -9.53 6.16 15.95
CA SER A 225 -9.61 5.21 14.83
C SER A 225 -8.49 4.18 14.91
N ARG A 226 -8.81 2.90 15.02
CA ARG A 226 -7.84 1.80 14.89
C ARG A 226 -7.14 1.82 13.54
N GLN A 227 -7.89 2.19 12.49
CA GLN A 227 -7.36 2.33 11.14
C GLN A 227 -6.26 3.40 11.07
N ALA A 228 -6.41 4.54 11.75
CA ALA A 228 -5.37 5.57 11.76
C ALA A 228 -4.05 5.08 12.40
N VAL A 229 -4.12 4.15 13.36
CA VAL A 229 -2.92 3.50 13.93
C VAL A 229 -2.22 2.66 12.88
N VAL A 230 -2.99 1.85 12.14
CA VAL A 230 -2.48 1.00 11.06
C VAL A 230 -1.87 1.84 9.94
N ASP A 231 -2.60 2.86 9.46
CA ASP A 231 -2.14 3.74 8.38
C ASP A 231 -0.79 4.39 8.72
N LEU A 232 -0.67 4.84 9.96
CA LEU A 232 0.54 5.52 10.40
C LEU A 232 1.72 4.55 10.52
N VAL A 233 1.55 3.37 11.15
CA VAL A 233 2.64 2.42 11.29
C VAL A 233 3.08 1.87 9.93
N GLU A 234 2.16 1.62 9.01
CA GLU A 234 2.49 1.18 7.66
C GLU A 234 3.23 2.27 6.86
N SER A 235 2.97 3.56 7.13
CA SER A 235 3.72 4.65 6.51
C SER A 235 5.19 4.71 6.96
N TRP A 236 5.53 4.00 8.02
CA TRP A 236 6.90 3.91 8.55
C TRP A 236 7.66 2.68 8.09
N VAL A 237 7.00 1.75 7.38
CA VAL A 237 7.67 0.57 6.82
C VAL A 237 8.85 0.99 5.95
N GLY A 238 9.98 0.32 6.16
CA GLY A 238 11.25 0.64 5.48
C GLY A 238 12.14 1.64 6.22
N LYS A 239 11.69 2.27 7.30
CA LYS A 239 12.57 3.04 8.19
C LYS A 239 13.49 2.12 8.96
N LYS A 240 14.79 2.43 8.97
CA LYS A 240 15.83 1.54 9.51
C LYS A 240 17.00 2.30 10.10
N GLU A 241 17.79 1.61 10.90
CA GLU A 241 18.99 2.15 11.53
C GLU A 241 20.09 2.46 10.51
N ALA A 242 20.27 1.60 9.52
CA ALA A 242 21.34 1.68 8.54
C ALA A 242 21.40 3.02 7.76
N ASP A 243 20.25 3.67 7.55
CA ASP A 243 20.19 4.99 6.89
C ASP A 243 19.78 6.13 7.83
N GLY A 244 19.53 5.81 9.10
CA GLY A 244 19.12 6.76 10.13
C GLY A 244 17.65 7.20 10.06
N SER A 245 16.84 6.66 9.14
CA SER A 245 15.45 7.06 8.95
C SER A 245 14.54 6.76 10.15
N TYR A 246 14.89 5.74 10.96
CA TYR A 246 14.21 5.39 12.21
C TYR A 246 14.19 6.53 13.24
N LYS A 247 15.17 7.43 13.21
CA LYS A 247 15.27 8.57 14.15
C LYS A 247 14.02 9.44 14.16
N SER A 248 13.37 9.57 13.01
CA SER A 248 12.11 10.32 12.91
C SER A 248 10.98 9.75 13.79
N ILE A 249 10.98 8.44 14.08
CA ILE A 249 10.02 7.80 14.98
C ILE A 249 10.34 8.17 16.44
N ILE A 250 11.63 8.11 16.78
CA ILE A 250 12.11 8.53 18.13
C ILE A 250 11.82 10.00 18.38
N ASP A 251 12.03 10.86 17.38
CA ASP A 251 11.74 12.29 17.48
C ASP A 251 10.24 12.56 17.73
N ILE A 252 9.34 11.78 17.13
CA ILE A 252 7.91 11.87 17.39
C ILE A 252 7.61 11.58 18.87
N TYR A 253 8.12 10.48 19.43
CA TYR A 253 7.95 10.18 20.85
C TYR A 253 8.50 11.30 21.73
N ASN A 254 9.71 11.73 21.45
CA ASN A 254 10.39 12.79 22.22
C ASN A 254 9.73 14.17 22.11
N SER A 255 8.90 14.39 21.09
CA SER A 255 8.12 15.63 20.91
C SER A 255 6.86 15.70 21.78
N PHE A 256 6.55 14.65 22.54
CA PHE A 256 5.37 14.63 23.40
C PHE A 256 5.42 15.76 24.43
N THR A 257 4.39 16.60 24.43
CA THR A 257 4.30 17.78 25.30
C THR A 257 3.81 17.48 26.71
N GLY A 258 3.29 16.27 26.95
CA GLY A 258 2.92 15.78 28.27
C GLY A 258 4.13 15.21 29.02
N ALA A 259 3.88 14.70 30.24
CA ALA A 259 4.92 14.01 30.99
C ALA A 259 5.29 12.69 30.32
N LEU A 260 6.53 12.58 29.89
CA LEU A 260 7.07 11.31 29.38
C LEU A 260 7.12 10.26 30.48
N PRO A 261 6.85 8.99 30.17
CA PRO A 261 7.00 7.89 31.12
C PRO A 261 8.35 7.90 31.80
N ARG A 262 8.35 7.72 33.12
CA ARG A 262 9.56 7.74 33.95
C ARG A 262 10.46 8.96 33.71
N ASN A 263 9.87 10.05 33.17
CA ASN A 263 10.56 11.28 32.78
C ASN A 263 11.76 11.02 31.82
N THR A 264 11.64 10.03 30.95
CA THR A 264 12.73 9.56 30.12
C THR A 264 12.47 9.83 28.64
N LYS A 265 13.40 10.52 27.99
CA LYS A 265 13.47 10.62 26.54
C LYS A 265 14.15 9.37 25.96
N MET A 266 13.73 9.00 24.77
CA MET A 266 14.37 7.92 24.00
C MET A 266 15.66 8.43 23.36
N GLU A 267 16.74 7.67 23.46
CA GLU A 267 18.01 7.97 22.78
C GLU A 267 18.13 7.17 21.49
N TYR A 268 18.84 7.73 20.50
CA TYR A 268 19.14 6.99 19.28
C TYR A 268 20.09 5.83 19.60
N GLY A 269 19.81 4.67 19.01
CA GLY A 269 20.58 3.45 19.25
C GLY A 269 20.07 2.59 20.41
N TRP A 270 19.03 3.02 21.15
CA TRP A 270 18.31 2.10 22.02
C TRP A 270 17.33 1.27 21.22
N ALA A 271 16.92 0.10 21.76
CA ALA A 271 15.85 -0.71 21.18
C ALA A 271 14.55 0.10 21.09
N TRP A 272 14.03 0.29 19.88
CA TRP A 272 12.96 1.25 19.59
C TRP A 272 11.60 0.62 19.25
N CYS A 273 11.40 -0.68 19.50
CA CYS A 273 10.11 -1.34 19.27
C CYS A 273 8.97 -0.70 20.10
N ALA A 274 9.13 -0.61 21.43
CA ALA A 274 8.14 0.04 22.30
C ALA A 274 8.02 1.55 22.02
N CYS A 275 9.11 2.20 21.61
CA CYS A 275 9.09 3.58 21.16
C CYS A 275 8.24 3.75 19.89
N THR A 276 8.27 2.81 18.95
CA THR A 276 7.42 2.82 17.75
C THR A 276 5.95 2.83 18.12
N TRP A 277 5.51 1.92 19.00
CA TRP A 277 4.14 1.91 19.52
C TRP A 277 3.77 3.25 20.17
N SER A 278 4.63 3.76 21.04
CA SER A 278 4.40 5.02 21.76
C SER A 278 4.37 6.23 20.83
N ALA A 279 5.19 6.25 19.81
CA ALA A 279 5.21 7.29 18.78
C ALA A 279 3.88 7.34 17.99
N LEU A 280 3.25 6.17 17.73
CA LEU A 280 1.90 6.14 17.15
C LEU A 280 0.89 6.87 18.02
N ALA A 281 0.88 6.58 19.33
CA ALA A 281 0.00 7.22 20.27
C ALA A 281 0.22 8.74 20.35
N VAL A 282 1.48 9.18 20.31
CA VAL A 282 1.85 10.61 20.35
C VAL A 282 1.42 11.31 19.07
N ALA A 283 1.78 10.77 17.90
CA ALA A 283 1.47 11.38 16.61
C ALA A 283 -0.04 11.54 16.39
N LEU A 284 -0.81 10.52 16.76
CA LEU A 284 -2.28 10.51 16.62
C LEU A 284 -2.99 11.25 17.75
N LYS A 285 -2.28 11.69 18.78
CA LYS A 285 -2.85 12.24 20.03
C LYS A 285 -3.79 11.24 20.72
N TYR A 286 -3.42 9.96 20.72
CA TYR A 286 -4.17 8.84 21.30
C TYR A 286 -3.66 8.45 22.69
N THR A 287 -2.73 9.19 23.25
CA THR A 287 -2.20 8.92 24.60
C THR A 287 -3.25 8.78 25.73
N PRO A 288 -4.48 9.34 25.61
CA PRO A 288 -5.54 9.05 26.57
C PRO A 288 -6.11 7.62 26.52
N ILE A 289 -5.89 6.88 25.43
CA ILE A 289 -6.42 5.53 25.20
C ILE A 289 -5.36 4.50 24.82
N MET A 290 -4.17 4.94 24.45
CA MET A 290 -3.02 4.08 24.14
C MET A 290 -1.92 4.33 25.16
N PRO A 291 -1.43 3.28 25.84
CA PRO A 291 -0.29 3.45 26.74
C PRO A 291 0.95 3.85 25.96
N ILE A 292 1.77 4.73 26.53
CA ILE A 292 3.07 5.11 25.99
C ILE A 292 4.19 4.70 26.94
N GLU A 293 5.23 4.09 26.43
CA GLU A 293 6.42 3.65 27.13
C GLU A 293 7.54 3.25 26.13
N ILE A 294 8.77 3.26 26.57
CA ILE A 294 9.94 2.84 25.76
C ILE A 294 10.53 1.49 26.22
N SER A 295 9.84 0.81 27.12
CA SER A 295 10.15 -0.54 27.59
C SER A 295 8.90 -1.40 27.45
N CYS A 296 9.03 -2.58 26.85
CA CYS A 296 7.91 -3.50 26.68
C CYS A 296 7.32 -3.93 28.04
N TYR A 297 8.15 -4.20 29.02
CA TYR A 297 7.71 -4.52 30.38
C TYR A 297 6.83 -3.39 30.99
N TYR A 298 7.32 -2.16 31.01
CA TYR A 298 6.55 -1.04 31.55
C TYR A 298 5.37 -0.65 30.67
N LEU A 299 5.39 -1.00 29.37
CA LEU A 299 4.25 -0.82 28.48
C LEU A 299 3.08 -1.70 28.91
N ILE A 300 3.33 -2.96 29.29
CA ILE A 300 2.32 -3.87 29.87
C ILE A 300 1.75 -3.30 31.18
N GLU A 301 2.62 -2.88 32.09
CA GLU A 301 2.17 -2.30 33.36
C GLU A 301 1.27 -1.06 33.17
N ARG A 302 1.58 -0.24 32.18
CA ARG A 302 0.72 0.89 31.83
C ARG A 302 -0.57 0.45 31.16
N ALA A 303 -0.54 -0.56 30.29
CA ALA A 303 -1.74 -1.10 29.67
C ALA A 303 -2.67 -1.71 30.74
N LYS A 304 -2.13 -2.44 31.72
CA LYS A 304 -2.89 -2.92 32.89
C LYS A 304 -3.50 -1.78 33.68
N ALA A 305 -2.71 -0.75 34.00
CA ALA A 305 -3.19 0.41 34.74
C ALA A 305 -4.28 1.22 34.00
N MET A 306 -4.25 1.21 32.67
CA MET A 306 -5.27 1.84 31.81
C MET A 306 -6.49 0.94 31.56
N GLY A 307 -6.47 -0.34 31.97
CA GLY A 307 -7.53 -1.33 31.73
C GLY A 307 -7.67 -1.72 30.26
N VAL A 308 -6.57 -1.68 29.50
CA VAL A 308 -6.51 -2.03 28.06
C VAL A 308 -5.59 -3.21 27.76
N TRP A 309 -5.11 -3.91 28.80
CA TRP A 309 -4.35 -5.14 28.67
C TRP A 309 -5.27 -6.34 28.57
N GLU A 310 -4.99 -7.23 27.66
CA GLU A 310 -5.68 -8.52 27.48
C GLU A 310 -4.64 -9.62 27.48
N GLU A 311 -4.70 -10.50 28.48
CA GLU A 311 -3.88 -11.71 28.62
C GLU A 311 -4.77 -12.92 28.40
N ASN A 312 -4.86 -13.38 27.16
CA ASN A 312 -5.76 -14.46 26.81
C ASN A 312 -5.32 -15.10 25.49
N ASP A 313 -4.82 -16.34 25.54
CA ASP A 313 -4.37 -17.12 24.37
C ASP A 313 -5.46 -17.32 23.31
N ALA A 314 -6.73 -17.26 23.71
CA ALA A 314 -7.85 -17.34 22.79
C ALA A 314 -8.25 -15.97 22.19
N HIS A 315 -7.56 -14.87 22.54
CA HIS A 315 -7.86 -13.56 22.00
C HIS A 315 -7.62 -13.51 20.49
N VAL A 316 -8.63 -13.07 19.74
CA VAL A 316 -8.49 -12.80 18.31
C VAL A 316 -8.07 -11.35 18.12
N PRO A 317 -6.85 -11.08 17.69
CA PRO A 317 -6.35 -9.72 17.54
C PRO A 317 -7.21 -8.88 16.61
N LYS A 318 -7.32 -7.59 16.89
CA LYS A 318 -8.01 -6.60 16.05
C LYS A 318 -7.02 -5.62 15.47
N LEU A 319 -7.37 -5.03 14.33
CA LEU A 319 -6.55 -4.00 13.69
C LEU A 319 -6.17 -2.90 14.69
N GLY A 320 -4.90 -2.48 14.67
CA GLY A 320 -4.38 -1.43 15.52
C GLY A 320 -4.19 -1.83 16.99
N GLU A 321 -4.28 -3.11 17.33
CA GLU A 321 -3.85 -3.62 18.64
C GLU A 321 -2.34 -3.82 18.67
N GLY A 322 -1.74 -3.64 19.85
CA GLY A 322 -0.36 -4.00 20.11
C GLY A 322 -0.28 -5.48 20.48
N VAL A 323 0.67 -6.20 19.90
CA VAL A 323 1.04 -7.56 20.28
C VAL A 323 2.40 -7.49 20.91
N LEU A 324 2.52 -7.98 22.13
CA LEU A 324 3.79 -8.12 22.81
C LEU A 324 4.26 -9.58 22.73
N TYR A 325 5.55 -9.74 22.56
CA TYR A 325 6.21 -11.04 22.43
C TYR A 325 7.09 -11.28 23.64
N ASP A 326 6.92 -12.45 24.24
CA ASP A 326 7.85 -13.06 25.18
C ASP A 326 8.40 -14.33 24.53
N TRP A 327 9.65 -14.27 24.08
CA TRP A 327 10.26 -15.42 23.39
C TRP A 327 10.87 -16.45 24.35
N GLU A 328 10.96 -16.10 25.62
CA GLU A 328 11.48 -16.98 26.68
C GLU A 328 10.35 -17.61 27.53
N ASP A 329 9.09 -17.25 27.21
CA ASP A 329 7.93 -17.79 27.91
C ASP A 329 7.86 -19.30 27.79
N THR A 330 7.78 -19.99 28.93
CA THR A 330 7.64 -21.44 29.04
C THR A 330 6.29 -21.87 29.62
N GLY A 331 5.43 -20.89 29.95
CA GLY A 331 4.11 -21.10 30.54
C GLY A 331 2.97 -20.97 29.53
N ILE A 332 1.80 -21.47 29.89
CA ILE A 332 0.55 -21.26 29.14
C ILE A 332 -0.31 -20.28 29.94
N GLY A 333 -0.54 -19.10 29.40
CA GLY A 333 -1.41 -18.09 30.01
C GLY A 333 -0.86 -17.55 31.33
N ASP A 334 0.43 -17.51 31.50
CA ASP A 334 1.07 -16.83 32.60
C ASP A 334 1.44 -15.42 32.18
N ASP A 335 0.81 -14.44 32.68
CA ASP A 335 1.06 -13.02 32.44
C ASP A 335 2.35 -12.50 33.12
N THR A 336 3.28 -13.38 33.44
CA THR A 336 4.49 -13.09 34.21
C THR A 336 5.74 -12.95 33.35
N GLY A 337 5.60 -13.06 32.04
CA GLY A 337 6.70 -13.00 31.09
C GLY A 337 7.51 -11.71 31.11
N ASN A 338 8.66 -11.76 30.49
CA ASN A 338 9.53 -10.60 30.30
C ASN A 338 9.53 -10.20 28.82
N PRO A 339 8.56 -9.40 28.37
CA PRO A 339 8.37 -9.15 26.94
C PRO A 339 9.55 -8.41 26.34
N GLU A 340 10.11 -8.97 25.28
CA GLU A 340 11.26 -8.40 24.56
C GLU A 340 10.83 -7.49 23.42
N HIS A 341 9.64 -7.69 22.86
CA HIS A 341 9.25 -7.01 21.62
C HIS A 341 7.78 -6.62 21.60
N VAL A 342 7.45 -5.63 20.76
CA VAL A 342 6.07 -5.20 20.50
C VAL A 342 5.91 -4.81 19.04
N GLY A 343 4.80 -5.25 18.46
CA GLY A 343 4.37 -4.87 17.14
C GLY A 343 2.91 -4.40 17.10
N THR A 344 2.48 -3.91 15.96
CA THR A 344 1.12 -3.40 15.73
C THR A 344 0.39 -4.30 14.74
N VAL A 345 -0.78 -4.80 15.09
CA VAL A 345 -1.61 -5.62 14.20
C VAL A 345 -2.13 -4.78 13.04
N THR A 346 -1.71 -5.11 11.82
CA THR A 346 -2.07 -4.38 10.60
C THR A 346 -3.00 -5.14 9.67
N TYR A 347 -3.19 -6.44 9.89
CA TYR A 347 -4.15 -7.26 9.17
C TYR A 347 -4.65 -8.42 10.03
N VAL A 348 -5.92 -8.77 9.89
CA VAL A 348 -6.52 -9.94 10.54
C VAL A 348 -7.42 -10.68 9.57
N ASN A 349 -7.21 -11.98 9.41
CA ASN A 349 -8.11 -12.88 8.71
C ASN A 349 -8.70 -13.87 9.70
N GLN A 350 -9.90 -13.57 10.20
CA GLN A 350 -10.58 -14.40 11.20
C GLN A 350 -10.88 -15.82 10.71
N ALA A 351 -11.13 -16.00 9.40
CA ALA A 351 -11.50 -17.30 8.85
C ALA A 351 -10.32 -18.31 8.83
N SER A 352 -9.10 -17.80 8.69
CA SER A 352 -7.87 -18.63 8.66
C SER A 352 -7.08 -18.59 9.95
N GLY A 353 -7.45 -17.74 10.93
CA GLY A 353 -6.68 -17.49 12.13
C GLY A 353 -5.34 -16.77 11.89
N TYR A 354 -5.19 -16.13 10.72
CA TYR A 354 -3.96 -15.45 10.32
C TYR A 354 -4.06 -13.94 10.56
N PHE A 355 -3.00 -13.35 11.11
CA PHE A 355 -2.85 -11.90 11.22
C PHE A 355 -1.43 -11.46 10.86
N VAL A 356 -1.28 -10.19 10.52
CA VAL A 356 0.02 -9.55 10.20
C VAL A 356 0.31 -8.49 11.23
N VAL A 357 1.56 -8.42 11.65
CA VAL A 357 2.07 -7.42 12.57
C VAL A 357 3.13 -6.59 11.85
N THR A 358 3.06 -5.27 11.98
CA THR A 358 4.12 -4.36 11.54
C THR A 358 4.92 -3.92 12.76
N GLU A 359 6.22 -4.03 12.68
CA GLU A 359 7.13 -3.93 13.81
C GLU A 359 8.23 -2.90 13.55
N GLY A 360 8.67 -2.24 14.62
CA GLY A 360 9.87 -1.42 14.62
C GLY A 360 11.01 -2.14 15.34
N ASN A 361 12.25 -1.95 14.90
CA ASN A 361 13.45 -2.57 15.51
C ASN A 361 13.44 -4.10 15.44
N PHE A 362 13.02 -4.64 14.31
CA PHE A 362 13.02 -6.08 14.04
C PHE A 362 14.23 -6.47 13.20
#